data_2023b1bb857124c9322d35b1b838ab05
#
_entry.id   2023b1bb857124c9322d35b1b838ab05
#
_cell.length_a   1.000
_cell.length_b   1.000
_cell.length_c   1.000
_cell.angle_alpha   90.00
_cell.angle_beta   90.00
_cell.angle_gamma   90.00
#
_symmetry.space_group_name_H-M   'P 1'
#
loop_
_entity.id
_entity.type
_entity.pdbx_description
1 polymer ?
#
loop_
_entity_poly.entity_id
_entity_poly.type
_entity_poly.pdbx_seq_one_letter_code
_entity_poly.pdbx_strand_id
1 'polypeptide(L)'
;MRTLPLPEIMLPPAAGATLDGGSGRDALGLGSRAGAGLDVRHGTVLTLEDIEVSFDGFKALRALTLYIGVGELRCIIGPNGAGKTTLMDVITGKTRPDSGKAYFGETYDLTRMSEVQIAQAGIGRKFQKPTVFEALSVFENLELALKADKSVWASLRARLSGEQRDRIDAVLATIRLGASRDRPAGLLSHGQKQFLEIGMLLVQNPPLLLLDEPVAGMTDAETEFTAELFKGLAGQHSLMVVEHDMGFVGSIADHVTVLHQGHVLAEGSLEQVQADERVIEVYLGR
;
A
#
# COMPACT_ATOMS: atom_id res chain seq x y z
N MET A 1 -22.36 23.08 -11.50
CA MET A 1 -22.36 22.44 -10.17
C MET A 1 -21.05 22.80 -9.49
N ARG A 2 -21.09 23.50 -8.35
CA ARG A 2 -19.86 23.84 -7.62
C ARG A 2 -19.42 22.57 -6.88
N THR A 3 -18.28 22.02 -7.24
CA THR A 3 -17.59 20.99 -6.47
C THR A 3 -17.23 21.59 -5.12
N LEU A 4 -17.79 21.04 -4.04
CA LEU A 4 -17.33 21.35 -2.69
C LEU A 4 -15.91 20.79 -2.56
N PRO A 5 -14.94 21.57 -2.04
CA PRO A 5 -13.61 21.05 -1.74
C PRO A 5 -13.77 19.88 -0.74
N LEU A 6 -12.98 18.81 -0.94
CA LEU A 6 -12.87 17.72 0.02
C LEU A 6 -12.53 18.31 1.40
N PRO A 7 -13.13 17.82 2.49
CA PRO A 7 -12.63 18.16 3.81
C PRO A 7 -11.15 17.77 3.87
N GLU A 8 -10.32 18.68 4.38
CA GLU A 8 -8.91 18.42 4.64
C GLU A 8 -8.81 17.07 5.34
N ILE A 9 -8.09 16.11 4.74
CA ILE A 9 -7.97 14.76 5.28
C ILE A 9 -7.14 14.91 6.56
N MET A 10 -7.79 15.21 7.68
CA MET A 10 -7.18 15.14 9.01
C MET A 10 -7.13 13.68 9.48
N LEU A 11 -6.37 12.86 8.77
CA LEU A 11 -5.82 11.67 9.42
C LEU A 11 -4.76 12.17 10.41
N PRO A 12 -4.72 11.66 11.64
CA PRO A 12 -3.62 11.99 12.52
C PRO A 12 -2.32 11.68 11.78
N PRO A 13 -1.31 12.56 11.85
CA PRO A 13 -0.07 12.40 11.09
C PRO A 13 0.45 10.99 11.27
N ALA A 14 0.97 10.41 10.21
CA ALA A 14 1.74 9.18 10.29
C ALA A 14 2.74 9.39 11.41
N ALA A 15 2.75 8.52 12.42
CA ALA A 15 3.48 8.73 13.65
C ALA A 15 4.94 9.09 13.33
N GLY A 16 5.20 10.34 13.46
CA GLY A 16 6.36 11.20 13.40
C GLY A 16 7.64 10.68 12.81
N ALA A 17 8.06 11.35 11.77
CA ALA A 17 9.47 11.73 11.68
C ALA A 17 9.76 12.77 12.79
N THR A 18 10.01 12.34 14.01
CA THR A 18 10.59 13.23 15.03
C THR A 18 12.10 13.19 14.90
N LEU A 19 12.64 14.26 14.32
CA LEU A 19 14.00 14.71 14.53
C LEU A 19 14.13 15.19 15.97
N ASP A 20 14.27 14.29 16.96
CA ASP A 20 14.89 14.65 18.23
C ASP A 20 15.30 13.42 19.04
N GLY A 21 16.55 13.43 19.55
CA GLY A 21 17.12 12.39 20.38
C GLY A 21 16.57 12.46 21.82
N GLY A 22 15.52 11.70 22.08
CA GLY A 22 14.96 11.55 23.41
C GLY A 22 14.17 10.26 23.49
N SER A 23 14.34 9.48 24.57
CA SER A 23 13.76 8.19 24.90
C SER A 23 12.33 8.03 24.36
N GLY A 24 12.20 7.47 23.15
CA GLY A 24 10.94 7.41 22.42
C GLY A 24 10.03 6.32 22.96
N ARG A 25 8.83 6.71 23.29
CA ARG A 25 7.67 5.80 23.34
C ARG A 25 7.37 5.36 21.92
N ASP A 26 7.17 4.05 21.73
CA ASP A 26 6.87 3.42 20.43
C ASP A 26 5.79 4.18 19.65
N ALA A 27 6.18 4.92 18.62
CA ALA A 27 5.26 5.67 17.76
C ALA A 27 4.32 4.77 16.94
N LEU A 28 4.61 3.47 16.84
CA LEU A 28 3.81 2.47 16.11
C LEU A 28 2.96 1.58 17.03
N GLY A 29 2.97 1.76 18.37
CA GLY A 29 2.17 0.92 19.28
C GLY A 29 2.50 -0.57 19.21
N LEU A 30 3.71 -0.93 18.75
CA LEU A 30 4.23 -2.28 18.76
C LEU A 30 4.75 -2.55 20.16
N GLY A 31 4.07 -3.39 20.90
CA GLY A 31 4.49 -3.79 22.25
C GLY A 31 5.94 -4.27 22.27
N SER A 32 6.67 -3.85 23.25
CA SER A 32 8.08 -3.86 23.62
C SER A 32 8.96 -5.07 23.25
N ARG A 33 9.02 -5.50 21.97
CA ARG A 33 10.00 -6.50 21.50
C ARG A 33 10.66 -6.23 20.14
N ALA A 34 10.37 -5.11 19.48
CA ALA A 34 11.08 -4.65 18.29
C ALA A 34 11.44 -3.17 18.53
N GLY A 35 12.46 -2.91 19.31
CA GLY A 35 12.84 -1.58 19.77
C GLY A 35 13.63 -0.76 18.75
N ALA A 36 13.35 -0.83 17.48
CA ALA A 36 13.84 0.13 16.48
C ALA A 36 12.65 0.58 15.63
N GLY A 37 12.22 1.83 15.75
CA GLY A 37 11.26 2.44 14.83
C GLY A 37 11.79 2.39 13.40
N LEU A 38 10.92 2.51 12.42
CA LEU A 38 11.30 2.57 11.00
C LEU A 38 12.23 3.77 10.79
N ASP A 39 13.46 3.49 10.36
CA ASP A 39 14.44 4.54 10.05
C ASP A 39 14.33 4.90 8.57
N VAL A 40 13.95 6.13 8.30
CA VAL A 40 13.78 6.69 6.95
C VAL A 40 14.54 8.00 6.78
N ARG A 41 15.61 8.21 7.55
CA ARG A 41 16.38 9.46 7.57
C ARG A 41 16.94 9.86 6.22
N HIS A 42 17.24 8.90 5.33
CA HIS A 42 17.71 9.17 3.98
C HIS A 42 16.59 9.31 2.94
N GLY A 43 15.32 9.40 3.39
CA GLY A 43 14.18 9.68 2.51
C GLY A 43 13.68 8.49 1.70
N THR A 44 14.20 7.27 1.93
CA THR A 44 13.77 6.05 1.23
C THR A 44 12.98 5.15 2.18
N VAL A 45 11.78 4.73 1.77
CA VAL A 45 10.93 3.81 2.52
C VAL A 45 11.13 2.36 2.12
N LEU A 46 11.44 2.09 0.84
CA LEU A 46 11.69 0.76 0.30
C LEU A 46 12.92 0.76 -0.58
N THR A 47 13.85 -0.17 -0.33
CA THR A 47 15.05 -0.40 -1.12
C THR A 47 15.08 -1.85 -1.58
N LEU A 48 15.14 -2.05 -2.88
CA LEU A 48 15.38 -3.34 -3.52
C LEU A 48 16.64 -3.21 -4.38
N GLU A 49 17.61 -4.08 -4.17
CA GLU A 49 18.89 -4.08 -4.92
C GLU A 49 19.18 -5.47 -5.46
N ASP A 50 19.36 -5.56 -6.76
CA ASP A 50 19.74 -6.76 -7.50
C ASP A 50 18.88 -7.99 -7.16
N ILE A 51 17.58 -7.79 -7.00
CA ILE A 51 16.64 -8.86 -6.65
C ILE A 51 16.52 -9.85 -7.80
N GLU A 52 16.85 -11.11 -7.54
CA GLU A 52 16.59 -12.23 -8.44
C GLU A 52 15.55 -13.18 -7.85
N VAL A 53 14.62 -13.64 -8.71
CA VAL A 53 13.64 -14.68 -8.36
C VAL A 53 13.47 -15.61 -9.54
N SER A 54 13.58 -16.91 -9.29
CA SER A 54 13.37 -17.96 -10.29
C SER A 54 12.32 -18.96 -9.84
N PHE A 55 11.46 -19.41 -10.75
CA PHE A 55 10.51 -20.47 -10.56
C PHE A 55 10.75 -21.56 -11.61
N ASP A 56 11.11 -22.76 -11.20
CA ASP A 56 11.37 -23.92 -12.09
C ASP A 56 12.27 -23.58 -13.29
N GLY A 57 13.31 -22.76 -13.07
CA GLY A 57 14.27 -22.34 -14.08
C GLY A 57 13.84 -21.10 -14.91
N PHE A 58 12.60 -20.62 -14.72
CA PHE A 58 12.16 -19.35 -15.31
C PHE A 58 12.51 -18.19 -14.36
N LYS A 59 13.31 -17.24 -14.85
CA LYS A 59 13.66 -16.03 -14.09
C LYS A 59 12.51 -15.01 -14.15
N ALA A 60 11.78 -14.89 -13.05
CA ALA A 60 10.66 -13.94 -12.91
C ALA A 60 11.14 -12.52 -12.57
N LEU A 61 12.23 -12.38 -11.78
CA LEU A 61 12.94 -11.12 -11.55
C LEU A 61 14.43 -11.33 -11.87
N ARG A 62 15.05 -10.31 -12.47
CA ARG A 62 16.42 -10.37 -12.99
C ARG A 62 17.20 -9.13 -12.56
N ALA A 63 17.97 -9.24 -11.48
CA ALA A 63 18.73 -8.14 -10.91
C ALA A 63 17.90 -6.84 -10.82
N LEU A 64 16.65 -6.97 -10.32
CA LEU A 64 15.73 -5.86 -10.22
C LEU A 64 16.18 -4.92 -9.10
N THR A 65 16.40 -3.65 -9.43
CA THR A 65 16.70 -2.59 -8.48
C THR A 65 15.59 -1.54 -8.53
N LEU A 66 15.04 -1.18 -7.35
CA LEU A 66 13.95 -0.21 -7.20
C LEU A 66 14.06 0.48 -5.85
N TYR A 67 13.88 1.81 -5.84
CA TYR A 67 13.84 2.62 -4.64
C TYR A 67 12.53 3.41 -4.60
N ILE A 68 11.83 3.40 -3.46
CA ILE A 68 10.61 4.20 -3.25
C ILE A 68 10.89 5.20 -2.13
N GLY A 69 10.62 6.47 -2.40
CA GLY A 69 10.74 7.56 -1.44
C GLY A 69 9.65 7.58 -0.40
N VAL A 70 9.92 8.24 0.73
CA VAL A 70 8.90 8.50 1.76
C VAL A 70 7.85 9.45 1.21
N GLY A 71 6.57 9.05 1.34
CA GLY A 71 5.42 9.83 0.86
C GLY A 71 5.23 9.80 -0.67
N GLU A 72 6.06 9.09 -1.41
CA GLU A 72 5.99 8.96 -2.86
C GLU A 72 4.78 8.11 -3.29
N LEU A 73 4.12 8.53 -4.39
CA LEU A 73 3.14 7.74 -5.11
C LEU A 73 3.78 7.20 -6.40
N ARG A 74 4.21 5.94 -6.35
CA ARG A 74 4.84 5.24 -7.46
C ARG A 74 3.86 4.31 -8.16
N CYS A 75 3.74 4.42 -9.48
CA CYS A 75 3.01 3.46 -10.30
C CYS A 75 3.98 2.47 -10.95
N ILE A 76 3.67 1.19 -10.85
CA ILE A 76 4.38 0.10 -11.52
C ILE A 76 3.53 -0.38 -12.68
N ILE A 77 4.03 -0.23 -13.89
CA ILE A 77 3.35 -0.68 -15.11
C ILE A 77 4.19 -1.72 -15.85
N GLY A 78 3.62 -2.38 -16.82
CA GLY A 78 4.31 -3.38 -17.65
C GLY A 78 3.36 -4.45 -18.15
N PRO A 79 3.74 -5.21 -19.19
CA PRO A 79 2.91 -6.28 -19.75
C PRO A 79 2.67 -7.41 -18.73
N ASN A 80 1.74 -8.31 -19.08
CA ASN A 80 1.52 -9.53 -18.30
C ASN A 80 2.81 -10.38 -18.31
N GLY A 81 3.15 -10.94 -17.15
CA GLY A 81 4.40 -11.68 -17.00
C GLY A 81 5.66 -10.83 -16.82
N ALA A 82 5.56 -9.50 -16.74
CA ALA A 82 6.70 -8.61 -16.51
C ALA A 82 7.37 -8.75 -15.13
N GLY A 83 6.74 -9.45 -14.17
CA GLY A 83 7.25 -9.64 -12.81
C GLY A 83 6.56 -8.80 -11.74
N LYS A 84 5.52 -8.03 -12.07
CA LYS A 84 4.83 -7.11 -11.12
C LYS A 84 4.32 -7.80 -9.86
N THR A 85 3.60 -8.91 -10.01
CA THR A 85 3.08 -9.69 -8.86
C THR A 85 4.23 -10.30 -8.05
N THR A 86 5.26 -10.82 -8.73
CA THR A 86 6.45 -11.38 -8.06
C THR A 86 7.18 -10.31 -7.25
N LEU A 87 7.29 -9.08 -7.78
CA LEU A 87 7.86 -7.94 -7.07
C LEU A 87 7.09 -7.68 -5.76
N MET A 88 5.75 -7.59 -5.84
CA MET A 88 4.92 -7.40 -4.64
C MET A 88 5.02 -8.58 -3.66
N ASP A 89 5.12 -9.79 -4.17
CA ASP A 89 5.27 -11.01 -3.36
C ASP A 89 6.63 -11.04 -2.64
N VAL A 90 7.70 -10.50 -3.24
CA VAL A 90 9.01 -10.32 -2.57
C VAL A 90 8.90 -9.29 -1.45
N ILE A 91 8.30 -8.12 -1.71
CA ILE A 91 8.17 -7.05 -0.72
C ILE A 91 7.35 -7.51 0.50
N THR A 92 6.35 -8.35 0.29
CA THR A 92 5.49 -8.87 1.37
C THR A 92 6.03 -10.14 2.02
N GLY A 93 7.16 -10.70 1.55
CA GLY A 93 7.78 -11.91 2.09
C GLY A 93 7.10 -13.21 1.68
N LYS A 94 6.09 -13.16 0.81
CA LYS A 94 5.41 -14.35 0.27
C LYS A 94 6.32 -15.14 -0.67
N THR A 95 7.19 -14.44 -1.41
CA THR A 95 8.26 -15.04 -2.22
C THR A 95 9.61 -14.59 -1.69
N ARG A 96 10.51 -15.54 -1.43
CA ARG A 96 11.89 -15.21 -1.05
C ARG A 96 12.73 -15.05 -2.32
N PRO A 97 13.52 -13.97 -2.41
CA PRO A 97 14.44 -13.83 -3.54
C PRO A 97 15.59 -14.86 -3.44
N ASP A 98 16.08 -15.28 -4.60
CA ASP A 98 17.27 -16.16 -4.72
C ASP A 98 18.55 -15.40 -4.35
N SER A 99 18.61 -14.10 -4.69
CA SER A 99 19.70 -13.18 -4.37
C SER A 99 19.20 -11.74 -4.33
N GLY A 100 20.07 -10.83 -3.89
CA GLY A 100 19.79 -9.41 -3.76
C GLY A 100 19.44 -9.00 -2.32
N LYS A 101 19.06 -7.72 -2.17
CA LYS A 101 18.72 -7.13 -0.87
C LYS A 101 17.37 -6.45 -0.95
N ALA A 102 16.56 -6.60 0.10
CA ALA A 102 15.28 -5.95 0.24
C ALA A 102 15.15 -5.36 1.64
N TYR A 103 15.06 -4.02 1.74
CA TYR A 103 14.94 -3.31 3.00
C TYR A 103 13.69 -2.42 3.04
N PHE A 104 13.02 -2.43 4.18
CA PHE A 104 11.99 -1.47 4.52
C PHE A 104 12.56 -0.46 5.52
N GLY A 105 12.65 0.81 5.08
CA GLY A 105 13.54 1.76 5.70
C GLY A 105 14.98 1.26 5.70
N GLU A 106 15.76 1.71 6.68
CA GLU A 106 17.14 1.22 6.90
C GLU A 106 17.21 0.10 7.94
N THR A 107 16.05 -0.24 8.55
CA THR A 107 15.98 -1.09 9.73
C THR A 107 15.65 -2.53 9.40
N TYR A 108 14.67 -2.77 8.52
CA TYR A 108 14.06 -4.08 8.34
C TYR A 108 14.56 -4.77 7.08
N ASP A 109 15.34 -5.84 7.24
CA ASP A 109 15.73 -6.74 6.15
C ASP A 109 14.56 -7.70 5.83
N LEU A 110 13.79 -7.37 4.78
CA LEU A 110 12.60 -8.12 4.38
C LEU A 110 12.93 -9.56 3.98
N THR A 111 14.16 -9.84 3.52
CA THR A 111 14.57 -11.19 3.13
C THR A 111 14.59 -12.17 4.29
N ARG A 112 14.66 -11.66 5.53
CA ARG A 112 14.74 -12.44 6.77
C ARG A 112 13.45 -12.44 7.59
N MET A 113 12.46 -11.65 7.18
CA MET A 113 11.19 -11.51 7.90
C MET A 113 10.13 -12.47 7.33
N SER A 114 9.17 -12.86 8.16
CA SER A 114 7.96 -13.54 7.71
C SER A 114 6.92 -12.51 7.22
N GLU A 115 5.93 -12.94 6.42
CA GLU A 115 4.82 -12.10 5.96
C GLU A 115 4.13 -11.35 7.13
N VAL A 116 3.91 -12.05 8.25
CA VAL A 116 3.30 -11.46 9.46
C VAL A 116 4.17 -10.35 10.04
N GLN A 117 5.48 -10.57 10.14
CA GLN A 117 6.41 -9.55 10.66
C GLN A 117 6.48 -8.33 9.73
N ILE A 118 6.46 -8.55 8.41
CA ILE A 118 6.46 -7.47 7.40
C ILE A 118 5.18 -6.64 7.51
N ALA A 119 4.01 -7.29 7.62
CA ALA A 119 2.74 -6.59 7.83
C ALA A 119 2.72 -5.82 9.15
N GLN A 120 3.28 -6.39 10.22
CA GLN A 120 3.40 -5.73 11.52
C GLN A 120 4.39 -4.55 11.48
N ALA A 121 5.45 -4.63 10.69
CA ALA A 121 6.39 -3.53 10.49
C ALA A 121 5.76 -2.33 9.79
N GLY A 122 4.66 -2.53 9.04
CA GLY A 122 3.89 -1.44 8.46
C GLY A 122 3.80 -1.45 6.93
N ILE A 123 4.01 -2.58 6.28
CA ILE A 123 3.71 -2.74 4.85
C ILE A 123 2.29 -3.32 4.73
N GLY A 124 1.36 -2.51 4.23
CA GLY A 124 -0.01 -2.94 3.93
C GLY A 124 -0.15 -3.35 2.46
N ARG A 125 -0.78 -4.49 2.18
CA ARG A 125 -1.07 -4.92 0.80
C ARG A 125 -2.56 -5.15 0.59
N LYS A 126 -3.11 -4.50 -0.45
CA LYS A 126 -4.41 -4.82 -1.02
C LYS A 126 -4.23 -5.84 -2.13
N PHE A 127 -4.97 -6.95 -2.04
CA PHE A 127 -5.00 -7.97 -3.07
C PHE A 127 -6.05 -7.66 -4.15
N GLN A 128 -5.95 -8.30 -5.32
CA GLN A 128 -6.89 -8.11 -6.43
C GLN A 128 -8.35 -8.47 -6.05
N LYS A 129 -8.54 -9.52 -5.23
CA LYS A 129 -9.89 -9.90 -4.77
C LYS A 129 -10.16 -9.28 -3.41
N PRO A 130 -11.31 -8.60 -3.22
CA PRO A 130 -11.68 -8.06 -1.94
C PRO A 130 -11.76 -9.14 -0.85
N THR A 131 -11.14 -8.86 0.31
CA THR A 131 -11.03 -9.78 1.45
C THR A 131 -11.86 -9.29 2.64
N VAL A 132 -13.03 -8.71 2.37
CA VAL A 132 -13.94 -8.23 3.42
C VAL A 132 -14.73 -9.35 4.06
N PHE A 133 -15.03 -9.23 5.35
CA PHE A 133 -15.91 -10.14 6.07
C PHE A 133 -17.38 -9.77 5.80
N GLU A 134 -17.99 -10.45 4.84
CA GLU A 134 -19.31 -10.09 4.30
C GLU A 134 -20.44 -10.13 5.33
N ALA A 135 -20.35 -11.01 6.33
CA ALA A 135 -21.36 -11.13 7.40
C ALA A 135 -21.27 -10.01 8.45
N LEU A 136 -20.15 -9.30 8.52
CA LEU A 136 -19.93 -8.22 9.45
C LEU A 136 -20.31 -6.88 8.83
N SER A 137 -20.63 -5.91 9.67
CA SER A 137 -20.84 -4.53 9.25
C SER A 137 -19.55 -3.89 8.73
N VAL A 138 -19.67 -2.77 8.02
CA VAL A 138 -18.52 -1.97 7.56
C VAL A 138 -17.66 -1.55 8.77
N PHE A 139 -18.30 -1.12 9.86
CA PHE A 139 -17.59 -0.74 11.08
C PHE A 139 -16.84 -1.91 11.71
N GLU A 140 -17.45 -3.08 11.84
CA GLU A 140 -16.83 -4.27 12.42
C GLU A 140 -15.64 -4.77 11.57
N ASN A 141 -15.69 -4.64 10.22
CA ASN A 141 -14.56 -4.93 9.36
C ASN A 141 -13.35 -4.03 9.69
N LEU A 142 -13.57 -2.72 9.88
CA LEU A 142 -12.53 -1.78 10.26
C LEU A 142 -12.01 -2.04 11.68
N GLU A 143 -12.91 -2.39 12.62
CA GLU A 143 -12.54 -2.75 13.99
C GLU A 143 -11.62 -3.98 14.02
N LEU A 144 -11.93 -5.03 13.24
CA LEU A 144 -11.08 -6.21 13.13
C LEU A 144 -9.71 -5.93 12.51
N ALA A 145 -9.64 -4.93 11.63
CA ALA A 145 -8.38 -4.53 10.99
C ALA A 145 -7.49 -3.69 11.90
N LEU A 146 -8.01 -3.12 13.00
CA LEU A 146 -7.20 -2.37 13.94
C LEU A 146 -6.06 -3.24 14.50
N LYS A 147 -4.88 -2.65 14.64
CA LYS A 147 -3.78 -3.24 15.39
C LYS A 147 -4.16 -3.27 16.87
N ALA A 148 -4.58 -4.42 17.37
CA ALA A 148 -4.90 -4.66 18.77
C ALA A 148 -4.02 -5.78 19.31
N ASP A 149 -3.78 -5.75 20.64
CA ASP A 149 -3.20 -6.89 21.32
C ASP A 149 -4.19 -8.06 21.25
N LYS A 150 -3.84 -9.09 20.46
CA LYS A 150 -4.66 -10.28 20.21
C LYS A 150 -4.53 -11.32 21.32
N SER A 151 -4.08 -10.94 22.53
CA SER A 151 -4.10 -11.86 23.68
C SER A 151 -5.54 -12.23 24.02
N VAL A 152 -5.78 -13.48 24.41
CA VAL A 152 -7.12 -13.99 24.75
C VAL A 152 -7.79 -13.12 25.83
N TRP A 153 -7.03 -12.62 26.79
CA TRP A 153 -7.52 -11.76 27.87
C TRP A 153 -7.85 -10.33 27.41
N ALA A 154 -7.07 -9.77 26.47
CA ALA A 154 -7.38 -8.50 25.87
C ALA A 154 -8.65 -8.59 24.98
N SER A 155 -8.81 -9.66 24.21
CA SER A 155 -9.98 -9.90 23.36
C SER A 155 -11.28 -10.06 24.14
N LEU A 156 -11.25 -10.71 25.33
CA LEU A 156 -12.41 -10.88 26.18
C LEU A 156 -12.87 -9.58 26.88
N ARG A 157 -12.02 -8.59 26.98
CA ARG A 157 -12.32 -7.28 27.58
C ARG A 157 -12.24 -6.11 26.59
N ALA A 158 -12.05 -6.41 25.29
CA ALA A 158 -11.85 -5.40 24.27
C ALA A 158 -13.09 -4.51 24.14
N ARG A 159 -13.00 -3.31 24.70
CA ARG A 159 -13.82 -2.17 24.30
C ARG A 159 -12.93 -1.23 23.53
N LEU A 160 -13.38 -0.80 22.36
CA LEU A 160 -12.68 0.24 21.61
C LEU A 160 -12.47 1.46 22.50
N SER A 161 -11.25 1.98 22.53
CA SER A 161 -10.97 3.29 23.11
C SER A 161 -11.67 4.39 22.29
N GLY A 162 -11.83 5.58 22.88
CA GLY A 162 -12.34 6.74 22.14
C GLY A 162 -11.49 7.00 20.90
N GLU A 163 -10.18 7.01 21.07
CA GLU A 163 -9.18 7.21 20.00
C GLU A 163 -9.30 6.21 18.84
N GLN A 164 -9.56 4.93 19.16
CA GLN A 164 -9.78 3.90 18.15
C GLN A 164 -11.08 4.12 17.38
N ARG A 165 -12.14 4.55 18.05
CA ARG A 165 -13.42 4.89 17.40
C ARG A 165 -13.28 6.09 16.49
N ASP A 166 -12.65 7.16 16.98
CA ASP A 166 -12.41 8.38 16.21
C ASP A 166 -11.60 8.08 14.96
N ARG A 167 -10.62 7.17 15.07
CA ARG A 167 -9.84 6.71 13.93
C ARG A 167 -10.68 5.94 12.91
N ILE A 168 -11.54 5.01 13.35
CA ILE A 168 -12.46 4.31 12.44
C ILE A 168 -13.38 5.30 11.75
N ASP A 169 -13.94 6.26 12.49
CA ASP A 169 -14.84 7.27 11.95
C ASP A 169 -14.16 8.19 10.94
N ALA A 170 -12.88 8.57 11.19
CA ALA A 170 -12.06 9.31 10.24
C ALA A 170 -11.82 8.50 8.95
N VAL A 171 -11.47 7.22 9.07
CA VAL A 171 -11.30 6.33 7.91
C VAL A 171 -12.60 6.16 7.14
N LEU A 172 -13.74 5.96 7.82
CA LEU A 172 -15.07 5.88 7.20
C LEU A 172 -15.40 7.13 6.37
N ALA A 173 -15.05 8.30 6.88
CA ALA A 173 -15.24 9.56 6.16
C ALA A 173 -14.32 9.61 4.92
N THR A 174 -13.04 9.23 5.06
CA THR A 174 -12.03 9.20 4.00
C THR A 174 -12.44 8.29 2.84
N ILE A 175 -12.95 7.07 3.12
CA ILE A 175 -13.40 6.12 2.10
C ILE A 175 -14.86 6.31 1.68
N ARG A 176 -15.53 7.38 2.13
CA ARG A 176 -16.95 7.72 1.84
C ARG A 176 -17.96 6.62 2.18
N LEU A 177 -17.68 5.81 3.20
CA LEU A 177 -18.59 4.76 3.66
C LEU A 177 -19.31 5.07 4.99
N GLY A 178 -19.26 6.31 5.49
CA GLY A 178 -19.88 6.70 6.76
C GLY A 178 -21.38 6.40 6.83
N ALA A 179 -22.13 6.64 5.74
CA ALA A 179 -23.58 6.32 5.68
C ALA A 179 -23.88 4.81 5.67
N SER A 180 -22.88 3.97 5.39
CA SER A 180 -22.99 2.51 5.36
C SER A 180 -22.37 1.83 6.58
N ARG A 181 -22.01 2.60 7.62
CA ARG A 181 -21.27 2.16 8.81
C ARG A 181 -21.77 0.84 9.39
N ASP A 182 -23.08 0.76 9.64
CA ASP A 182 -23.73 -0.38 10.31
C ASP A 182 -24.29 -1.40 9.30
N ARG A 183 -24.09 -1.18 8.01
CA ARG A 183 -24.57 -2.06 6.94
C ARG A 183 -23.66 -3.28 6.83
N PRO A 184 -24.17 -4.51 6.65
CA PRO A 184 -23.37 -5.68 6.34
C PRO A 184 -22.52 -5.47 5.07
N ALA A 185 -21.22 -5.79 5.13
CA ALA A 185 -20.30 -5.58 4.02
C ALA A 185 -20.68 -6.38 2.77
N GLY A 186 -21.37 -7.52 2.94
CA GLY A 186 -21.89 -8.33 1.84
C GLY A 186 -22.87 -7.59 0.92
N LEU A 187 -23.57 -6.56 1.45
CA LEU A 187 -24.55 -5.74 0.72
C LEU A 187 -23.92 -4.54 -0.02
N LEU A 188 -22.61 -4.33 0.10
CA LEU A 188 -21.88 -3.27 -0.61
C LEU A 188 -21.72 -3.62 -2.09
N SER A 189 -21.65 -2.59 -2.95
CA SER A 189 -21.22 -2.76 -4.35
C SER A 189 -19.78 -3.25 -4.41
N HIS A 190 -19.33 -3.69 -5.59
CA HIS A 190 -17.93 -4.11 -5.80
C HIS A 190 -16.96 -2.98 -5.44
N GLY A 191 -17.14 -1.77 -5.98
CA GLY A 191 -16.31 -0.61 -5.66
C GLY A 191 -16.35 -0.24 -4.18
N GLN A 192 -17.52 -0.29 -3.53
CA GLN A 192 -17.63 -0.05 -2.08
C GLN A 192 -16.86 -1.09 -1.26
N LYS A 193 -16.83 -2.37 -1.66
CA LYS A 193 -16.00 -3.40 -1.03
C LYS A 193 -14.51 -3.10 -1.19
N GLN A 194 -14.11 -2.61 -2.36
CA GLN A 194 -12.74 -2.15 -2.61
C GLN A 194 -12.35 -0.99 -1.68
N PHE A 195 -13.24 0.00 -1.51
CA PHE A 195 -13.02 1.11 -0.59
C PHE A 195 -12.94 0.66 0.86
N LEU A 196 -13.79 -0.30 1.26
CA LEU A 196 -13.71 -0.88 2.61
C LEU A 196 -12.35 -1.57 2.84
N GLU A 197 -11.85 -2.32 1.86
CA GLU A 197 -10.54 -2.98 1.94
C GLU A 197 -9.39 -1.97 2.08
N ILE A 198 -9.42 -0.89 1.30
CA ILE A 198 -8.48 0.23 1.46
C ILE A 198 -8.60 0.82 2.87
N GLY A 199 -9.82 1.03 3.37
CA GLY A 199 -10.07 1.49 4.74
C GLY A 199 -9.49 0.56 5.81
N MET A 200 -9.60 -0.76 5.63
CA MET A 200 -9.02 -1.75 6.54
C MET A 200 -7.48 -1.67 6.58
N LEU A 201 -6.84 -1.24 5.51
CA LEU A 201 -5.40 -0.94 5.51
C LEU A 201 -5.12 0.40 6.20
N LEU A 202 -5.87 1.45 5.86
CA LEU A 202 -5.68 2.80 6.41
C LEU A 202 -5.86 2.85 7.92
N VAL A 203 -6.79 2.08 8.48
CA VAL A 203 -7.00 2.03 9.93
C VAL A 203 -5.77 1.50 10.68
N GLN A 204 -4.86 0.78 10.00
CA GLN A 204 -3.58 0.32 10.53
C GLN A 204 -2.45 1.35 10.43
N ASN A 205 -2.66 2.44 9.67
CA ASN A 205 -1.69 3.51 9.40
C ASN A 205 -0.34 3.00 8.88
N PRO A 206 -0.30 2.26 7.77
CA PRO A 206 0.94 1.71 7.25
C PRO A 206 1.79 2.80 6.59
N PRO A 207 3.12 2.89 6.85
CA PRO A 207 4.02 3.77 6.11
C PRO A 207 4.09 3.48 4.61
N LEU A 208 3.88 2.21 4.21
CA LEU A 208 3.87 1.78 2.81
C LEU A 208 2.62 0.98 2.49
N LEU A 209 1.92 1.40 1.44
CA LEU A 209 0.75 0.73 0.86
C LEU A 209 1.11 0.13 -0.49
N LEU A 210 0.84 -1.15 -0.66
CA LEU A 210 0.96 -1.88 -1.93
C LEU A 210 -0.44 -2.16 -2.46
N LEU A 211 -0.76 -1.64 -3.64
CA LEU A 211 -2.10 -1.68 -4.22
C LEU A 211 -2.02 -2.37 -5.60
N ASP A 212 -2.66 -3.53 -5.72
CA ASP A 212 -2.63 -4.37 -6.92
C ASP A 212 -3.95 -4.22 -7.67
N GLU A 213 -3.90 -3.55 -8.83
CA GLU A 213 -5.05 -3.24 -9.69
C GLU A 213 -6.26 -2.68 -8.89
N PRO A 214 -6.05 -1.58 -8.13
CA PRO A 214 -7.05 -1.09 -7.19
C PRO A 214 -8.34 -0.60 -7.82
N VAL A 215 -8.35 -0.25 -9.12
CA VAL A 215 -9.54 0.26 -9.84
C VAL A 215 -10.20 -0.78 -10.74
N ALA A 216 -9.73 -2.04 -10.72
CA ALA A 216 -10.30 -3.09 -11.55
C ALA A 216 -11.81 -3.30 -11.26
N GLY A 217 -12.64 -3.18 -12.30
CA GLY A 217 -14.10 -3.35 -12.20
C GLY A 217 -14.85 -2.21 -11.54
N MET A 218 -14.21 -1.07 -11.33
CA MET A 218 -14.84 0.17 -10.86
C MET A 218 -15.50 0.93 -12.00
N THR A 219 -16.52 1.70 -11.67
CA THR A 219 -17.11 2.72 -12.56
C THR A 219 -16.17 3.92 -12.68
N ASP A 220 -16.36 4.77 -13.73
CA ASP A 220 -15.56 5.97 -13.92
C ASP A 220 -15.56 6.89 -12.69
N ALA A 221 -16.73 7.07 -12.05
CA ALA A 221 -16.86 7.88 -10.85
C ALA A 221 -16.12 7.28 -9.64
N GLU A 222 -16.11 5.95 -9.50
CA GLU A 222 -15.34 5.27 -8.45
C GLU A 222 -13.84 5.35 -8.71
N THR A 223 -13.42 5.25 -9.96
CA THR A 223 -12.03 5.42 -10.40
C THR A 223 -11.52 6.84 -10.13
N GLU A 224 -12.33 7.86 -10.47
CA GLU A 224 -11.99 9.26 -10.18
C GLU A 224 -11.85 9.51 -8.69
N PHE A 225 -12.78 9.00 -7.89
CA PHE A 225 -12.68 9.09 -6.43
C PHE A 225 -11.45 8.35 -5.89
N THR A 226 -11.09 7.18 -6.44
CA THR A 226 -9.88 6.46 -6.06
C THR A 226 -8.62 7.27 -6.34
N ALA A 227 -8.59 7.98 -7.48
CA ALA A 227 -7.48 8.89 -7.82
C ALA A 227 -7.35 10.03 -6.81
N GLU A 228 -8.48 10.69 -6.46
CA GLU A 228 -8.50 11.72 -5.42
C GLU A 228 -8.02 11.19 -4.07
N LEU A 229 -8.49 10.00 -3.68
CA LEU A 229 -8.12 9.34 -2.43
C LEU A 229 -6.61 9.09 -2.38
N PHE A 230 -6.01 8.51 -3.43
CA PHE A 230 -4.57 8.20 -3.43
C PHE A 230 -3.70 9.45 -3.40
N LYS A 231 -4.08 10.50 -4.13
CA LYS A 231 -3.41 11.82 -4.04
C LYS A 231 -3.49 12.41 -2.63
N GLY A 232 -4.64 12.27 -1.97
CA GLY A 232 -4.80 12.75 -0.60
C GLY A 232 -4.02 11.94 0.44
N LEU A 233 -3.70 10.68 0.14
CA LEU A 233 -2.88 9.80 1.00
C LEU A 233 -1.39 10.01 0.78
N ALA A 234 -0.96 10.40 -0.44
CA ALA A 234 0.43 10.69 -0.75
C ALA A 234 1.00 11.77 0.19
N GLY A 235 2.27 11.64 0.55
CA GLY A 235 2.92 12.48 1.55
C GLY A 235 2.75 11.98 2.99
N GLN A 236 1.58 11.45 3.36
CA GLN A 236 1.36 10.81 4.66
C GLN A 236 1.72 9.32 4.62
N HIS A 237 1.44 8.68 3.50
CA HIS A 237 1.80 7.29 3.20
C HIS A 237 2.61 7.25 1.91
N SER A 238 3.51 6.29 1.79
CA SER A 238 4.10 5.94 0.51
C SER A 238 3.19 4.90 -0.16
N LEU A 239 2.93 5.08 -1.46
CA LEU A 239 2.05 4.19 -2.21
C LEU A 239 2.81 3.57 -3.39
N MET A 240 2.72 2.25 -3.53
CA MET A 240 3.12 1.53 -4.73
C MET A 240 1.88 0.91 -5.37
N VAL A 241 1.52 1.41 -6.55
CA VAL A 241 0.30 1.02 -7.27
C VAL A 241 0.69 0.25 -8.52
N VAL A 242 0.27 -1.00 -8.63
CA VAL A 242 0.40 -1.79 -9.86
C VAL A 242 -0.86 -1.59 -10.68
N GLU A 243 -0.72 -1.06 -11.89
CA GLU A 243 -1.87 -0.76 -12.76
C GLU A 243 -1.51 -0.93 -14.23
N HIS A 244 -2.56 -1.05 -15.04
CA HIS A 244 -2.47 -1.12 -16.51
C HIS A 244 -3.33 -0.05 -17.20
N ASP A 245 -4.21 0.63 -16.48
CA ASP A 245 -4.98 1.77 -16.98
C ASP A 245 -4.11 3.03 -16.99
N MET A 246 -3.65 3.42 -18.19
CA MET A 246 -2.76 4.57 -18.37
C MET A 246 -3.43 5.91 -18.05
N GLY A 247 -4.76 5.99 -18.18
CA GLY A 247 -5.53 7.18 -17.80
C GLY A 247 -5.50 7.38 -16.28
N PHE A 248 -5.75 6.30 -15.54
CA PHE A 248 -5.66 6.32 -14.09
C PHE A 248 -4.23 6.57 -13.61
N VAL A 249 -3.22 5.87 -14.17
CA VAL A 249 -1.80 6.09 -13.86
C VAL A 249 -1.43 7.56 -14.06
N GLY A 250 -1.80 8.16 -15.20
CA GLY A 250 -1.51 9.56 -15.51
C GLY A 250 -2.21 10.55 -14.57
N SER A 251 -3.31 10.12 -13.95
CA SER A 251 -4.04 10.96 -13.01
C SER A 251 -3.42 10.98 -11.61
N ILE A 252 -2.61 9.97 -11.21
CA ILE A 252 -2.14 9.83 -9.82
C ILE A 252 -0.63 9.81 -9.65
N ALA A 253 0.15 9.34 -10.65
CA ALA A 253 1.55 9.00 -10.46
C ALA A 253 2.46 10.22 -10.31
N ASP A 254 3.27 10.24 -9.24
CA ASP A 254 4.44 11.12 -9.15
C ASP A 254 5.58 10.54 -10.00
N HIS A 255 5.79 9.22 -9.90
CA HIS A 255 6.75 8.46 -10.67
C HIS A 255 6.14 7.18 -11.24
N VAL A 256 6.58 6.82 -12.44
CA VAL A 256 6.20 5.57 -13.11
C VAL A 256 7.45 4.72 -13.33
N THR A 257 7.36 3.45 -12.96
CA THR A 257 8.37 2.42 -13.25
C THR A 257 7.78 1.41 -14.21
N VAL A 258 8.45 1.18 -15.33
CA VAL A 258 8.07 0.16 -16.31
C VAL A 258 8.85 -1.11 -16.04
N LEU A 259 8.14 -2.20 -15.76
CA LEU A 259 8.73 -3.53 -15.68
C LEU A 259 8.59 -4.28 -17.00
N HIS A 260 9.67 -4.93 -17.42
CA HIS A 260 9.68 -5.83 -18.56
C HIS A 260 10.61 -7.01 -18.30
N GLN A 261 10.12 -8.24 -18.52
CA GLN A 261 10.88 -9.49 -18.36
C GLN A 261 11.71 -9.58 -17.06
N GLY A 262 11.13 -9.07 -15.95
CA GLY A 262 11.71 -9.17 -14.62
C GLY A 262 12.72 -8.10 -14.24
N HIS A 263 12.92 -7.06 -15.06
CA HIS A 263 13.80 -5.93 -14.73
C HIS A 263 13.09 -4.58 -14.95
N VAL A 264 13.65 -3.53 -14.40
CA VAL A 264 13.21 -2.15 -14.65
C VAL A 264 13.70 -1.73 -16.03
N LEU A 265 12.76 -1.43 -16.93
CA LEU A 265 13.03 -0.99 -18.29
C LEU A 265 13.23 0.53 -18.37
N ALA A 266 12.37 1.28 -17.69
CA ALA A 266 12.42 2.74 -17.65
C ALA A 266 11.77 3.25 -16.34
N GLU A 267 12.20 4.41 -15.88
CA GLU A 267 11.63 5.14 -14.74
C GLU A 267 11.59 6.65 -15.04
N GLY A 268 10.60 7.33 -14.49
CA GLY A 268 10.46 8.79 -14.60
C GLY A 268 9.02 9.25 -14.52
N SER A 269 8.74 10.48 -14.98
CA SER A 269 7.37 10.94 -15.15
C SER A 269 6.65 10.11 -16.22
N LEU A 270 5.32 10.10 -16.20
CA LEU A 270 4.55 9.37 -17.22
C LEU A 270 4.95 9.83 -18.64
N GLU A 271 5.15 11.12 -18.85
CA GLU A 271 5.55 11.68 -20.16
C GLU A 271 6.91 11.15 -20.61
N GLN A 272 7.90 11.10 -19.69
CA GLN A 272 9.24 10.55 -19.98
C GLN A 272 9.18 9.08 -20.36
N VAL A 273 8.41 8.30 -19.60
CA VAL A 273 8.25 6.86 -19.82
C VAL A 273 7.51 6.58 -21.14
N GLN A 274 6.49 7.37 -21.48
CA GLN A 274 5.75 7.23 -22.75
C GLN A 274 6.59 7.64 -23.97
N ALA A 275 7.59 8.48 -23.80
CA ALA A 275 8.51 8.90 -24.86
C ALA A 275 9.71 7.96 -25.04
N ASP A 276 9.94 7.01 -24.12
CA ASP A 276 11.06 6.06 -24.20
C ASP A 276 10.80 5.03 -25.31
N GLU A 277 11.68 5.00 -26.32
CA GLU A 277 11.56 4.09 -27.47
C GLU A 277 11.48 2.61 -27.06
N ARG A 278 12.19 2.20 -26.00
CA ARG A 278 12.16 0.83 -25.48
C ARG A 278 10.80 0.47 -24.91
N VAL A 279 10.13 1.43 -24.25
CA VAL A 279 8.77 1.26 -23.72
C VAL A 279 7.77 1.16 -24.84
N ILE A 280 7.91 2.03 -25.87
CA ILE A 280 7.06 2.01 -27.06
C ILE A 280 7.15 0.65 -27.78
N GLU A 281 8.36 0.11 -27.95
CA GLU A 281 8.57 -1.22 -28.54
C GLU A 281 7.86 -2.32 -27.77
N VAL A 282 7.99 -2.33 -26.45
CA VAL A 282 7.38 -3.35 -25.57
C VAL A 282 5.85 -3.32 -25.64
N TYR A 283 5.24 -2.14 -25.68
CA TYR A 283 3.78 -1.99 -25.70
C TYR A 283 3.16 -2.11 -27.09
N LEU A 284 3.88 -1.73 -28.15
CA LEU A 284 3.40 -1.83 -29.53
C LEU A 284 3.79 -3.14 -30.23
N GLY A 285 4.65 -3.97 -29.59
CA GLY A 285 5.04 -5.28 -30.12
C GLY A 285 5.83 -5.22 -31.43
N ARG A 286 6.67 -4.18 -31.59
CA ARG A 286 7.54 -4.00 -32.75
C ARG A 286 8.96 -4.42 -32.44
#